data_8a1cc34847e5ff0db95ed078804dec87
#
_entry.id   8a1cc34847e5ff0db95ed078804dec87
#
_cell.length_a   1.000
_cell.length_b   1.000
_cell.length_c   1.000
_cell.angle_alpha   90.00
_cell.angle_beta   90.00
_cell.angle_gamma   90.00
#
_symmetry.space_group_name_H-M   'P 1'
#
loop_
_entity.id
_entity.type
_entity.pdbx_description
1 polymer ?
#
loop_
_entity_poly.entity_id
_entity_poly.type
_entity_poly.pdbx_seq_one_letter_code
_entity_poly.pdbx_strand_id
1 'polypeptide(L)'
;MSSLTQLVADELAQPVDPRVRDMAEALAAKYPSASQAVLFYGSCLRESQLEGLMLDFYLIVSSYEAAYGKGWLARANRLIPPNVFPFEHQGLMAKYAVLSEADFHRLNGPETRNVSVWARFSQPARLVWSADKDAMTKAIEAVSRAAPTLLAAAGSIDGEAPLDWWRRAFALTYSVELRAERKSRSSSVVDAGPARYERFSIPAMAAIPVGAKAGGWARRRVEGKLLSVARLAKAAFTYSGGIDYLAWKI
;
A
#
# COMPACT_ATOMS: atom_id res chain seq x y z
N MET A 1 7.66 22.46 -13.57
CA MET A 1 6.74 21.54 -12.84
C MET A 1 7.58 20.44 -12.20
N SER A 2 7.34 20.12 -10.93
CA SER A 2 8.03 19.03 -10.24
C SER A 2 7.70 17.69 -10.91
N SER A 3 8.68 16.77 -11.01
CA SER A 3 8.43 15.42 -11.51
C SER A 3 7.53 14.65 -10.54
N LEU A 4 6.84 13.60 -11.01
CA LEU A 4 6.06 12.74 -10.14
C LEU A 4 6.91 12.16 -9.00
N THR A 5 8.12 11.71 -9.31
CA THR A 5 9.05 11.16 -8.32
C THR A 5 9.40 12.18 -7.24
N GLN A 6 9.60 13.45 -7.61
CA GLN A 6 9.84 14.50 -6.62
C GLN A 6 8.61 14.75 -5.72
N LEU A 7 7.41 14.80 -6.31
CA LEU A 7 6.17 14.94 -5.52
C LEU A 7 5.97 13.78 -4.54
N VAL A 8 6.27 12.56 -4.97
CA VAL A 8 6.22 11.36 -4.11
C VAL A 8 7.28 11.44 -3.01
N ALA A 9 8.51 11.83 -3.34
CA ALA A 9 9.58 12.00 -2.35
C ALA A 9 9.19 13.04 -1.28
N ASP A 10 8.68 14.20 -1.71
CA ASP A 10 8.22 15.26 -0.81
C ASP A 10 7.06 14.80 0.10
N GLU A 11 6.13 14.00 -0.44
CA GLU A 11 5.02 13.44 0.32
C GLU A 11 5.49 12.40 1.33
N LEU A 12 6.36 11.49 0.92
CA LEU A 12 6.90 10.43 1.78
C LEU A 12 7.76 10.99 2.92
N ALA A 13 8.41 12.14 2.71
CA ALA A 13 9.24 12.81 3.71
C ALA A 13 8.45 13.67 4.72
N GLN A 14 7.14 13.84 4.55
CA GLN A 14 6.35 14.65 5.49
C GLN A 14 6.40 14.07 6.90
N PRO A 15 6.40 14.92 7.94
CA PRO A 15 6.52 14.48 9.32
C PRO A 15 5.32 13.63 9.76
N VAL A 16 5.57 12.77 10.74
CA VAL A 16 4.58 11.97 11.46
C VAL A 16 4.76 12.15 12.97
N ASP A 17 3.78 11.69 13.75
CA ASP A 17 3.92 11.58 15.21
C ASP A 17 5.20 10.79 15.56
N PRO A 18 6.04 11.25 16.52
CA PRO A 18 7.26 10.55 16.92
C PRO A 18 7.02 9.08 17.28
N ARG A 19 5.92 8.73 17.93
CA ARG A 19 5.54 7.36 18.30
C ARG A 19 5.39 6.43 17.08
N VAL A 20 4.98 6.98 15.92
CA VAL A 20 4.94 6.23 14.65
C VAL A 20 6.34 5.89 14.16
N ARG A 21 7.32 6.79 14.37
CA ARG A 21 8.73 6.51 14.05
C ARG A 21 9.32 5.45 14.96
N ASP A 22 9.11 5.58 16.28
CA ASP A 22 9.58 4.61 17.27
C ASP A 22 9.03 3.22 16.96
N MET A 23 7.75 3.14 16.58
CA MET A 23 7.12 1.89 16.14
C MET A 23 7.74 1.35 14.84
N ALA A 24 8.06 2.21 13.88
CA ALA A 24 8.70 1.80 12.63
C ALA A 24 10.13 1.27 12.85
N GLU A 25 10.90 1.90 13.74
CA GLU A 25 12.22 1.41 14.15
C GLU A 25 12.13 0.04 14.82
N ALA A 26 11.17 -0.14 15.73
CA ALA A 26 10.92 -1.42 16.38
C ALA A 26 10.47 -2.50 15.39
N LEU A 27 9.67 -2.14 14.35
CA LEU A 27 9.31 -3.04 13.25
C LEU A 27 10.53 -3.44 12.42
N ALA A 28 11.37 -2.48 12.04
CA ALA A 28 12.59 -2.74 11.28
C ALA A 28 13.56 -3.66 12.06
N ALA A 29 13.65 -3.47 13.37
CA ALA A 29 14.49 -4.30 14.25
C ALA A 29 14.06 -5.77 14.36
N LYS A 30 12.83 -6.13 13.92
CA LYS A 30 12.41 -7.55 13.87
C LYS A 30 13.20 -8.38 12.85
N TYR A 31 13.71 -7.75 11.80
CA TYR A 31 14.47 -8.39 10.72
C TYR A 31 15.71 -7.55 10.39
N PRO A 32 16.68 -7.41 11.31
CA PRO A 32 17.72 -6.40 11.24
C PRO A 32 18.63 -6.52 10.01
N SER A 33 18.81 -7.74 9.49
CA SER A 33 19.61 -7.99 8.28
C SER A 33 18.80 -7.93 6.98
N ALA A 34 17.48 -7.82 7.07
CA ALA A 34 16.60 -7.90 5.90
C ALA A 34 15.76 -6.62 5.69
N SER A 35 15.46 -5.87 6.75
CA SER A 35 14.63 -4.66 6.65
C SER A 35 15.31 -3.61 5.78
N GLN A 36 14.54 -3.03 4.86
CA GLN A 36 15.00 -2.01 3.92
C GLN A 36 14.24 -0.70 4.13
N ALA A 37 12.91 -0.75 4.26
CA ALA A 37 12.09 0.43 4.46
C ALA A 37 10.81 0.09 5.25
N VAL A 38 10.29 1.09 5.98
CA VAL A 38 8.97 1.03 6.62
C VAL A 38 8.14 2.20 6.13
N LEU A 39 6.97 1.89 5.57
CA LEU A 39 6.01 2.89 5.12
C LEU A 39 4.77 2.85 5.99
N PHE A 40 4.35 4.02 6.46
CA PHE A 40 3.10 4.25 7.20
C PHE A 40 2.04 4.80 6.25
N TYR A 41 0.81 4.30 6.35
CA TYR A 41 -0.28 4.65 5.42
C TYR A 41 -1.65 4.50 6.07
N GLY A 42 -2.70 4.87 5.35
CA GLY A 42 -4.08 4.65 5.75
C GLY A 42 -4.75 5.84 6.42
N SER A 43 -5.91 5.61 7.06
CA SER A 43 -6.72 6.67 7.66
C SER A 43 -6.01 7.38 8.81
N CYS A 44 -5.17 6.66 9.55
CA CYS A 44 -4.43 7.20 10.70
C CYS A 44 -3.45 8.32 10.34
N LEU A 45 -3.10 8.48 9.06
CA LEU A 45 -2.30 9.64 8.59
C LEU A 45 -2.99 11.00 8.81
N ARG A 46 -4.30 11.01 9.02
CA ARG A 46 -5.11 12.22 9.19
C ARG A 46 -5.58 12.40 10.63
N GLU A 47 -5.29 11.45 11.49
CA GLU A 47 -5.70 11.46 12.89
C GLU A 47 -4.60 12.06 13.76
N SER A 48 -4.97 12.92 14.69
CA SER A 48 -4.08 13.47 15.70
C SER A 48 -3.97 12.58 16.94
N GLN A 49 -4.98 11.74 17.18
CA GLN A 49 -5.02 10.81 18.31
C GLN A 49 -4.87 9.40 17.77
N LEU A 50 -3.85 8.68 18.26
CA LEU A 50 -3.50 7.33 17.78
C LEU A 50 -4.02 6.22 18.70
N GLU A 51 -4.39 6.55 19.92
CA GLU A 51 -4.89 5.61 20.93
C GLU A 51 -6.19 4.97 20.46
N GLY A 52 -6.27 3.64 20.59
CA GLY A 52 -7.44 2.86 20.15
C GLY A 52 -7.55 2.67 18.64
N LEU A 53 -6.61 3.22 17.86
CA LEU A 53 -6.55 3.00 16.42
C LEU A 53 -5.60 1.85 16.06
N MET A 54 -5.88 1.19 14.93
CA MET A 54 -5.00 0.20 14.33
C MET A 54 -4.15 0.86 13.26
N LEU A 55 -2.86 1.06 13.54
CA LEU A 55 -1.92 1.66 12.60
C LEU A 55 -1.56 0.69 11.48
N ASP A 56 -1.40 1.21 10.28
CA ASP A 56 -1.12 0.40 9.08
C ASP A 56 0.30 0.65 8.56
N PHE A 57 1.13 -0.42 8.50
CA PHE A 57 2.48 -0.35 7.96
C PHE A 57 2.74 -1.35 6.85
N TYR A 58 3.64 -0.97 5.94
CA TYR A 58 4.38 -1.91 5.09
C TYR A 58 5.83 -1.95 5.54
N LEU A 59 6.32 -3.16 5.81
CA LEU A 59 7.74 -3.44 6.00
C LEU A 59 8.28 -4.03 4.71
N ILE A 60 9.21 -3.33 4.10
CA ILE A 60 9.90 -3.79 2.90
C ILE A 60 11.19 -4.46 3.32
N VAL A 61 11.43 -5.66 2.80
CA VAL A 61 12.62 -6.47 3.10
C VAL A 61 13.39 -6.77 1.82
N SER A 62 14.69 -7.01 1.95
CA SER A 62 15.56 -7.35 0.81
C SER A 62 15.09 -8.62 0.09
N SER A 63 14.71 -9.65 0.86
CA SER A 63 14.06 -10.85 0.36
C SER A 63 13.26 -11.56 1.47
N TYR A 64 12.32 -12.42 1.09
CA TYR A 64 11.56 -13.20 2.08
C TYR A 64 12.43 -14.21 2.81
N GLU A 65 13.46 -14.74 2.14
CA GLU A 65 14.41 -15.66 2.73
C GLU A 65 15.31 -14.97 3.77
N ALA A 66 15.71 -13.73 3.51
CA ALA A 66 16.48 -12.94 4.47
C ALA A 66 15.66 -12.63 5.71
N ALA A 67 14.33 -12.37 5.55
CA ALA A 67 13.44 -12.07 6.67
C ALA A 67 13.03 -13.31 7.47
N TYR A 68 12.70 -14.44 6.80
CA TYR A 68 12.07 -15.60 7.44
C TYR A 68 12.91 -16.88 7.41
N GLY A 69 14.09 -16.85 6.77
CA GLY A 69 14.80 -18.07 6.39
C GLY A 69 14.08 -18.82 5.25
N LYS A 70 14.47 -20.07 5.01
CA LYS A 70 13.87 -20.93 3.95
C LYS A 70 12.55 -21.60 4.37
N GLY A 71 11.87 -21.06 5.36
CA GLY A 71 10.66 -21.64 5.94
C GLY A 71 9.40 -21.46 5.10
N TRP A 72 8.28 -21.96 5.64
CA TRP A 72 6.97 -21.88 5.00
C TRP A 72 6.48 -20.43 4.83
N LEU A 73 6.85 -19.51 5.76
CA LEU A 73 6.49 -18.09 5.66
C LEU A 73 7.07 -17.43 4.41
N ALA A 74 8.32 -17.72 4.06
CA ALA A 74 8.95 -17.21 2.85
C ALA A 74 8.20 -17.70 1.59
N ARG A 75 7.88 -19.01 1.54
CA ARG A 75 7.12 -19.60 0.43
C ARG A 75 5.70 -19.04 0.33
N ALA A 76 5.00 -18.95 1.46
CA ALA A 76 3.65 -18.41 1.51
C ALA A 76 3.60 -16.94 1.07
N ASN A 77 4.61 -16.14 1.45
CA ASN A 77 4.68 -14.73 1.04
C ASN A 77 4.98 -14.58 -0.46
N ARG A 78 5.84 -15.44 -1.00
CA ARG A 78 6.14 -15.47 -2.45
C ARG A 78 4.91 -15.83 -3.30
N LEU A 79 4.09 -16.78 -2.83
CA LEU A 79 2.90 -17.25 -3.57
C LEU A 79 1.72 -16.28 -3.44
N ILE A 80 1.47 -15.74 -2.25
CA ILE A 80 0.30 -14.91 -1.93
C ILE A 80 0.76 -13.70 -1.09
N PRO A 81 1.48 -12.73 -1.68
CA PRO A 81 1.92 -11.54 -0.94
C PRO A 81 0.74 -10.61 -0.60
N PRO A 82 0.83 -9.86 0.53
CA PRO A 82 1.84 -9.91 1.60
C PRO A 82 1.49 -10.92 2.71
N ASN A 83 2.47 -11.26 3.57
CA ASN A 83 2.16 -11.71 4.93
C ASN A 83 1.80 -10.48 5.77
N VAL A 84 0.80 -10.63 6.64
CA VAL A 84 0.36 -9.57 7.55
C VAL A 84 0.44 -10.09 8.97
N PHE A 85 0.99 -9.27 9.87
CA PHE A 85 1.17 -9.60 11.28
C PHE A 85 0.68 -8.46 12.17
N PRO A 86 0.16 -8.76 13.37
CA PRO A 86 -0.07 -7.76 14.39
C PRO A 86 1.23 -7.30 15.00
N PHE A 87 1.23 -6.10 15.52
CA PHE A 87 2.35 -5.55 16.25
C PHE A 87 1.83 -4.58 17.32
N GLU A 88 2.41 -4.66 18.49
CA GLU A 88 2.16 -3.73 19.59
C GLU A 88 3.48 -3.12 20.02
N HIS A 89 3.49 -1.80 20.21
CA HIS A 89 4.64 -1.08 20.70
C HIS A 89 4.20 0.15 21.49
N GLN A 90 4.68 0.28 22.73
CA GLN A 90 4.37 1.39 23.63
C GLN A 90 2.86 1.70 23.75
N GLY A 91 2.03 0.65 23.84
CA GLY A 91 0.58 0.79 23.98
C GLY A 91 -0.18 1.13 22.71
N LEU A 92 0.50 1.30 21.57
CA LEU A 92 -0.13 1.46 20.27
C LEU A 92 -0.22 0.13 19.54
N MET A 93 -1.35 -0.09 18.87
CA MET A 93 -1.61 -1.29 18.08
C MET A 93 -1.37 -1.03 16.60
N ALA A 94 -0.73 -1.96 15.92
CA ALA A 94 -0.48 -1.90 14.49
C ALA A 94 -0.68 -3.26 13.82
N LYS A 95 -0.85 -3.21 12.51
CA LYS A 95 -0.61 -4.35 11.63
C LYS A 95 0.42 -3.95 10.58
N TYR A 96 1.32 -4.87 10.25
CA TYR A 96 2.29 -4.64 9.20
C TYR A 96 2.27 -5.74 8.15
N ALA A 97 2.33 -5.30 6.91
CA ALA A 97 2.39 -6.16 5.73
C ALA A 97 3.84 -6.24 5.25
N VAL A 98 4.34 -7.45 4.98
CA VAL A 98 5.73 -7.66 4.56
C VAL A 98 5.79 -7.93 3.07
N LEU A 99 6.59 -7.14 2.34
CA LEU A 99 6.91 -7.35 0.93
C LEU A 99 8.44 -7.31 0.73
N SER A 100 8.94 -8.11 -0.21
CA SER A 100 10.30 -7.89 -0.71
C SER A 100 10.36 -6.63 -1.58
N GLU A 101 11.55 -6.01 -1.71
CA GLU A 101 11.76 -4.86 -2.61
C GLU A 101 11.27 -5.17 -4.02
N ALA A 102 11.60 -6.35 -4.55
CA ALA A 102 11.19 -6.78 -5.87
C ALA A 102 9.66 -6.86 -6.01
N ASP A 103 8.96 -7.45 -5.03
CA ASP A 103 7.50 -7.50 -5.05
C ASP A 103 6.87 -6.13 -4.80
N PHE A 104 7.44 -5.29 -3.96
CA PHE A 104 6.93 -3.95 -3.72
C PHE A 104 7.00 -3.10 -4.99
N HIS A 105 8.13 -3.15 -5.71
CA HIS A 105 8.28 -2.50 -7.00
C HIS A 105 7.28 -3.05 -8.03
N ARG A 106 7.21 -4.37 -8.21
CA ARG A 106 6.33 -5.03 -9.18
C ARG A 106 4.84 -4.80 -8.88
N LEU A 107 4.44 -4.87 -7.60
CA LEU A 107 3.04 -4.73 -7.19
C LEU A 107 2.54 -3.27 -7.20
N ASN A 108 3.42 -2.30 -7.30
CA ASN A 108 3.08 -0.90 -7.58
C ASN A 108 3.03 -0.58 -9.08
N GLY A 109 3.49 -1.48 -9.94
CA GLY A 109 3.58 -1.27 -11.38
C GLY A 109 2.47 -1.95 -12.20
N PRO A 110 2.44 -1.71 -13.50
CA PRO A 110 1.42 -2.23 -14.43
C PRO A 110 1.56 -3.73 -14.70
N GLU A 111 2.65 -4.37 -14.28
CA GLU A 111 2.92 -5.79 -14.51
C GLU A 111 1.99 -6.71 -13.71
N THR A 112 1.32 -6.16 -12.70
CA THR A 112 0.39 -6.91 -11.86
C THR A 112 -1.07 -6.60 -12.16
N ARG A 113 -1.93 -7.62 -12.07
CA ARG A 113 -3.38 -7.44 -12.03
C ARG A 113 -3.91 -7.23 -10.61
N ASN A 114 -3.12 -7.54 -9.60
CA ASN A 114 -3.48 -7.33 -8.22
C ASN A 114 -3.49 -5.82 -7.88
N VAL A 115 -4.66 -5.32 -7.50
CA VAL A 115 -4.88 -3.88 -7.27
C VAL A 115 -4.41 -3.42 -5.88
N SER A 116 -4.22 -4.33 -4.93
CA SER A 116 -4.18 -3.98 -3.51
C SER A 116 -3.01 -3.09 -3.10
N VAL A 117 -1.85 -3.21 -3.76
CA VAL A 117 -0.66 -2.42 -3.41
C VAL A 117 -0.68 -1.07 -4.11
N TRP A 118 -0.77 -1.04 -5.45
CA TRP A 118 -0.76 0.24 -6.17
C TRP A 118 -1.99 1.12 -5.86
N ALA A 119 -3.19 0.55 -5.59
CA ALA A 119 -4.33 1.33 -5.14
C ALA A 119 -4.08 1.99 -3.77
N ARG A 120 -3.31 1.34 -2.92
CA ARG A 120 -2.96 1.83 -1.59
C ARG A 120 -1.91 2.93 -1.65
N PHE A 121 -0.86 2.74 -2.44
CA PHE A 121 0.22 3.72 -2.61
C PHE A 121 -0.09 4.83 -3.63
N SER A 122 -1.22 4.77 -4.31
CA SER A 122 -1.82 5.94 -4.99
C SER A 122 -2.47 6.92 -4.01
N GLN A 123 -2.63 6.54 -2.74
CA GLN A 123 -3.09 7.37 -1.63
C GLN A 123 -1.88 7.88 -0.84
N PRO A 124 -2.06 8.88 0.04
CA PRO A 124 -0.97 9.38 0.88
C PRO A 124 -0.30 8.29 1.70
N ALA A 125 1.02 8.34 1.77
CA ALA A 125 1.86 7.50 2.61
C ALA A 125 3.04 8.30 3.17
N ARG A 126 3.77 7.72 4.13
CA ARG A 126 5.00 8.28 4.71
C ARG A 126 6.06 7.20 4.75
N LEU A 127 7.28 7.55 4.36
CA LEU A 127 8.45 6.71 4.60
C LEU A 127 9.00 7.08 5.99
N VAL A 128 8.76 6.22 6.96
CA VAL A 128 9.03 6.52 8.37
C VAL A 128 10.34 5.93 8.87
N TRP A 129 10.92 4.98 8.12
CA TRP A 129 12.24 4.42 8.34
C TRP A 129 12.82 3.85 7.03
N SER A 130 14.13 3.96 6.86
CA SER A 130 14.87 3.27 5.79
C SER A 130 16.26 2.88 6.27
N ALA A 131 16.78 1.75 5.78
CA ALA A 131 18.10 1.23 6.15
C ALA A 131 19.22 2.17 5.70
N ASP A 132 19.09 2.72 4.50
CA ASP A 132 20.05 3.64 3.90
C ASP A 132 19.38 4.48 2.78
N LYS A 133 20.19 5.27 2.08
CA LYS A 133 19.73 6.12 0.96
C LYS A 133 19.29 5.32 -0.27
N ASP A 134 19.89 4.17 -0.53
CA ASP A 134 19.53 3.30 -1.65
C ASP A 134 18.14 2.69 -1.42
N ALA A 135 17.90 2.15 -0.22
CA ALA A 135 16.60 1.64 0.19
C ALA A 135 15.50 2.73 0.14
N MET A 136 15.82 3.96 0.58
CA MET A 136 14.93 5.11 0.45
C MET A 136 14.60 5.41 -1.01
N THR A 137 15.61 5.46 -1.88
CA THR A 137 15.43 5.75 -3.32
C THR A 137 14.54 4.68 -3.97
N LYS A 138 14.81 3.40 -3.73
CA LYS A 138 14.00 2.29 -4.23
C LYS A 138 12.55 2.33 -3.75
N ALA A 139 12.32 2.71 -2.50
CA ALA A 139 10.97 2.88 -1.97
C ALA A 139 10.22 4.02 -2.68
N ILE A 140 10.85 5.18 -2.90
CA ILE A 140 10.30 6.31 -3.64
C ILE A 140 9.98 5.90 -5.09
N GLU A 141 10.90 5.24 -5.78
CA GLU A 141 10.69 4.74 -7.14
C GLU A 141 9.50 3.78 -7.23
N ALA A 142 9.43 2.82 -6.30
CA ALA A 142 8.32 1.87 -6.26
C ALA A 142 6.97 2.56 -6.05
N VAL A 143 6.87 3.49 -5.10
CA VAL A 143 5.64 4.26 -4.82
C VAL A 143 5.27 5.15 -6.01
N SER A 144 6.24 5.73 -6.71
CA SER A 144 6.03 6.59 -7.88
C SER A 144 5.32 5.88 -9.04
N ARG A 145 5.38 4.54 -9.08
CA ARG A 145 4.69 3.72 -10.10
C ARG A 145 3.19 3.56 -9.84
N ALA A 146 2.73 3.76 -8.60
CA ALA A 146 1.37 3.43 -8.19
C ALA A 146 0.30 4.29 -8.87
N ALA A 147 0.46 5.61 -8.83
CA ALA A 147 -0.50 6.54 -9.41
C ALA A 147 -0.66 6.39 -10.94
N PRO A 148 0.42 6.32 -11.75
CA PRO A 148 0.31 6.02 -13.17
C PRO A 148 -0.36 4.68 -13.47
N THR A 149 -0.06 3.65 -12.66
CA THR A 149 -0.68 2.32 -12.80
C THR A 149 -2.18 2.35 -12.55
N LEU A 150 -2.63 3.06 -11.50
CA LEU A 150 -4.04 3.24 -11.18
C LEU A 150 -4.78 3.95 -12.34
N LEU A 151 -4.26 5.10 -12.79
CA LEU A 151 -4.89 5.90 -13.84
C LEU A 151 -4.90 5.16 -15.17
N ALA A 152 -3.79 4.50 -15.54
CA ALA A 152 -3.71 3.68 -16.74
C ALA A 152 -4.74 2.55 -16.73
N ALA A 153 -4.87 1.82 -15.61
CA ALA A 153 -5.82 0.73 -15.48
C ALA A 153 -7.28 1.21 -15.58
N ALA A 154 -7.59 2.40 -15.08
CA ALA A 154 -8.92 3.01 -15.20
C ALA A 154 -9.22 3.48 -16.64
N GLY A 155 -8.19 3.82 -17.41
CA GLY A 155 -8.33 4.43 -18.73
C GLY A 155 -8.83 5.87 -18.66
N SER A 156 -8.56 6.66 -19.69
CA SER A 156 -9.09 8.02 -19.83
C SER A 156 -10.47 8.01 -20.47
N ILE A 157 -11.28 9.03 -20.14
CA ILE A 157 -12.51 9.37 -20.85
C ILE A 157 -12.34 10.79 -21.37
N ASP A 158 -12.67 11.02 -22.65
CA ASP A 158 -12.53 12.34 -23.27
C ASP A 158 -13.38 13.38 -22.52
N GLY A 159 -12.74 14.49 -22.16
CA GLY A 159 -13.38 15.58 -21.43
C GLY A 159 -13.55 15.34 -19.92
N GLU A 160 -13.11 14.20 -19.39
CA GLU A 160 -13.15 13.92 -17.94
C GLU A 160 -12.21 14.85 -17.17
N ALA A 161 -12.74 15.51 -16.13
CA ALA A 161 -11.89 16.31 -15.24
C ALA A 161 -10.91 15.42 -14.46
N PRO A 162 -9.69 15.91 -14.18
CA PRO A 162 -8.66 15.10 -13.50
C PRO A 162 -9.13 14.48 -12.18
N LEU A 163 -9.84 15.21 -11.33
CA LEU A 163 -10.35 14.69 -10.04
C LEU A 163 -11.43 13.61 -10.25
N ASP A 164 -12.23 13.70 -11.30
CA ASP A 164 -13.25 12.67 -11.58
C ASP A 164 -12.61 11.39 -12.09
N TRP A 165 -11.51 11.50 -12.86
CA TRP A 165 -10.70 10.32 -13.22
C TRP A 165 -10.15 9.61 -11.98
N TRP A 166 -9.59 10.35 -11.00
CA TRP A 166 -9.15 9.78 -9.74
C TRP A 166 -10.30 9.10 -8.97
N ARG A 167 -11.46 9.77 -8.83
CA ARG A 167 -12.64 9.20 -8.15
C ARG A 167 -13.08 7.90 -8.81
N ARG A 168 -13.20 7.90 -10.13
CA ARG A 168 -13.57 6.72 -10.92
C ARG A 168 -12.51 5.62 -10.80
N ALA A 169 -11.25 5.95 -10.87
CA ALA A 169 -10.15 4.99 -10.73
C ALA A 169 -10.19 4.29 -9.36
N PHE A 170 -10.36 5.05 -8.27
CA PHE A 170 -10.53 4.45 -6.95
C PHE A 170 -11.82 3.63 -6.83
N ALA A 171 -12.95 4.09 -7.37
CA ALA A 171 -14.20 3.33 -7.35
C ALA A 171 -14.04 1.95 -8.00
N LEU A 172 -13.30 1.86 -9.10
CA LEU A 172 -12.98 0.58 -9.75
C LEU A 172 -12.17 -0.34 -8.82
N THR A 173 -11.18 0.17 -8.08
CA THR A 173 -10.37 -0.64 -7.16
C THR A 173 -11.17 -1.18 -5.99
N TYR A 174 -12.09 -0.37 -5.44
CA TYR A 174 -12.97 -0.81 -4.34
C TYR A 174 -13.89 -1.97 -4.75
N SER A 175 -14.23 -2.07 -6.03
CA SER A 175 -15.05 -3.18 -6.55
C SER A 175 -14.33 -4.52 -6.61
N VAL A 176 -13.00 -4.52 -6.52
CA VAL A 176 -12.13 -5.70 -6.70
C VAL A 176 -11.90 -6.45 -5.40
N GLU A 177 -11.73 -5.74 -4.28
CA GLU A 177 -11.42 -6.35 -2.98
C GLU A 177 -12.69 -6.67 -2.19
N LEU A 178 -12.65 -7.77 -1.42
CA LEU A 178 -13.62 -8.03 -0.38
C LEU A 178 -13.33 -7.11 0.81
N ARG A 179 -14.01 -5.98 0.86
CA ARG A 179 -13.94 -5.05 1.98
C ARG A 179 -15.29 -5.02 2.70
N ALA A 180 -15.27 -5.09 4.02
CA ALA A 180 -16.45 -4.84 4.87
C ALA A 180 -16.90 -3.37 4.80
N GLU A 181 -16.10 -2.49 4.19
CA GLU A 181 -16.34 -1.05 4.13
C GLU A 181 -17.28 -0.66 2.99
N ARG A 182 -18.20 0.27 3.29
CA ARG A 182 -19.24 0.74 2.38
C ARG A 182 -18.67 1.42 1.14
N LYS A 183 -19.38 1.29 0.00
CA LYS A 183 -19.06 1.90 -1.32
C LYS A 183 -18.88 3.45 -1.29
N SER A 184 -19.36 4.13 -0.24
CA SER A 184 -19.26 5.59 -0.07
C SER A 184 -17.83 6.11 0.18
N ARG A 185 -16.84 5.23 0.44
CA ARG A 185 -15.46 5.66 0.73
C ARG A 185 -14.58 5.88 -0.51
N SER A 186 -15.01 5.47 -1.71
CA SER A 186 -14.18 5.68 -2.92
C SER A 186 -14.06 7.16 -3.32
N SER A 187 -15.15 7.92 -3.21
CA SER A 187 -15.12 9.39 -3.40
C SER A 187 -14.43 10.09 -2.23
N SER A 188 -14.64 9.59 -0.99
CA SER A 188 -14.06 10.20 0.21
C SER A 188 -12.52 10.22 0.24
N VAL A 189 -11.84 9.33 -0.49
CA VAL A 189 -10.38 9.33 -0.59
C VAL A 189 -9.87 10.58 -1.30
N VAL A 190 -10.47 10.93 -2.44
CA VAL A 190 -10.11 12.12 -3.22
C VAL A 190 -10.61 13.39 -2.53
N ASP A 191 -11.85 13.34 -2.04
CA ASP A 191 -12.51 14.50 -1.41
C ASP A 191 -11.90 14.87 -0.05
N ALA A 192 -11.22 13.94 0.62
CA ALA A 192 -10.46 14.22 1.84
C ALA A 192 -9.17 15.04 1.60
N GLY A 193 -8.69 15.16 0.36
CA GLY A 193 -7.51 15.94 0.03
C GLY A 193 -7.42 16.27 -1.46
N PRO A 194 -8.40 17.01 -2.03
CA PRO A 194 -8.47 17.28 -3.47
C PRO A 194 -7.23 17.96 -4.02
N ALA A 195 -6.65 18.92 -3.29
CA ALA A 195 -5.45 19.64 -3.69
C ALA A 195 -4.24 18.72 -3.95
N ARG A 196 -4.13 17.61 -3.21
CA ARG A 196 -3.10 16.60 -3.49
C ARG A 196 -3.31 15.99 -4.87
N TYR A 197 -4.52 15.54 -5.16
CA TYR A 197 -4.84 14.85 -6.42
C TYR A 197 -4.76 15.78 -7.62
N GLU A 198 -5.14 17.05 -7.46
CA GLU A 198 -4.91 18.10 -8.47
C GLU A 198 -3.42 18.24 -8.80
N ARG A 199 -2.58 18.39 -7.76
CA ARG A 199 -1.13 18.52 -7.91
C ARG A 199 -0.48 17.29 -8.55
N PHE A 200 -0.95 16.08 -8.23
CA PHE A 200 -0.43 14.82 -8.76
C PHE A 200 -0.96 14.48 -10.16
N SER A 201 -2.07 15.06 -10.61
CA SER A 201 -2.75 14.67 -11.84
C SER A 201 -1.84 14.73 -13.06
N ILE A 202 -1.35 15.91 -13.42
CA ILE A 202 -0.53 16.09 -14.64
C ILE A 202 0.75 15.23 -14.60
N PRO A 203 1.55 15.24 -13.51
CA PRO A 203 2.74 14.40 -13.44
C PRO A 203 2.44 12.90 -13.50
N ALA A 204 1.34 12.44 -12.86
CA ALA A 204 0.97 11.02 -12.90
C ALA A 204 0.47 10.58 -14.28
N MET A 205 -0.31 11.43 -14.96
CA MET A 205 -0.77 11.18 -16.34
C MET A 205 0.41 11.12 -17.32
N ALA A 206 1.36 12.05 -17.20
CA ALA A 206 2.57 12.08 -18.04
C ALA A 206 3.49 10.85 -17.80
N ALA A 207 3.42 10.23 -16.64
CA ALA A 207 4.19 9.03 -16.29
C ALA A 207 3.50 7.71 -16.67
N ILE A 208 2.30 7.74 -17.28
CA ILE A 208 1.63 6.53 -17.76
C ILE A 208 2.49 5.92 -18.90
N PRO A 209 2.89 4.64 -18.80
CA PRO A 209 3.69 4.00 -19.83
C PRO A 209 2.96 3.98 -21.20
N VAL A 210 3.71 4.26 -22.25
CA VAL A 210 3.17 4.14 -23.63
C VAL A 210 2.70 2.71 -23.86
N GLY A 211 1.48 2.56 -24.39
CA GLY A 211 0.86 1.25 -24.63
C GLY A 211 0.26 0.59 -23.36
N ALA A 212 0.20 1.29 -22.24
CA ALA A 212 -0.50 0.80 -21.06
C ALA A 212 -1.96 0.50 -21.38
N LYS A 213 -2.42 -0.71 -20.99
CA LYS A 213 -3.76 -1.18 -21.31
C LYS A 213 -4.73 -0.85 -20.18
N ALA A 214 -5.79 -0.12 -20.50
CA ALA A 214 -6.92 0.09 -19.61
C ALA A 214 -7.80 -1.19 -19.51
N GLY A 215 -8.58 -1.29 -18.44
CA GLY A 215 -9.61 -2.31 -18.29
C GLY A 215 -9.19 -3.61 -17.62
N GLY A 216 -9.80 -4.72 -18.06
CA GLY A 216 -9.63 -6.03 -17.43
C GLY A 216 -10.29 -6.16 -16.05
N TRP A 217 -11.20 -5.25 -15.70
CA TRP A 217 -11.79 -5.15 -14.36
C TRP A 217 -12.64 -6.36 -13.95
N ALA A 218 -13.30 -7.02 -14.92
CA ALA A 218 -14.03 -8.27 -14.65
C ALA A 218 -13.08 -9.34 -14.11
N ARG A 219 -11.94 -9.54 -14.77
CA ARG A 219 -10.92 -10.49 -14.37
C ARG A 219 -10.24 -10.07 -13.08
N ARG A 220 -9.88 -8.78 -12.93
CA ARG A 220 -9.31 -8.24 -11.68
C ARG A 220 -10.24 -8.47 -10.49
N ARG A 221 -11.57 -8.34 -10.67
CA ARG A 221 -12.56 -8.62 -9.61
C ARG A 221 -12.56 -10.09 -9.18
N VAL A 222 -12.53 -11.03 -10.12
CA VAL A 222 -12.48 -12.45 -9.79
C VAL A 222 -11.17 -12.79 -9.07
N GLU A 223 -10.04 -12.42 -9.66
CA GLU A 223 -8.71 -12.68 -9.10
C GLU A 223 -8.54 -11.99 -7.73
N GLY A 224 -9.02 -10.75 -7.56
CA GLY A 224 -8.93 -10.01 -6.32
C GLY A 224 -9.76 -10.60 -5.18
N LYS A 225 -10.97 -11.08 -5.47
CA LYS A 225 -11.80 -11.78 -4.48
C LYS A 225 -11.15 -13.11 -4.05
N LEU A 226 -10.64 -13.91 -5.00
CA LEU A 226 -9.92 -15.14 -4.70
C LEU A 226 -8.67 -14.88 -3.85
N LEU A 227 -7.88 -13.86 -4.21
CA LEU A 227 -6.71 -13.46 -3.44
C LEU A 227 -7.09 -12.96 -2.04
N SER A 228 -8.22 -12.25 -1.89
CA SER A 228 -8.69 -11.79 -0.58
C SER A 228 -9.04 -12.96 0.32
N VAL A 229 -9.74 -13.98 -0.20
CA VAL A 229 -10.06 -15.21 0.53
C VAL A 229 -8.78 -15.97 0.90
N ALA A 230 -7.86 -16.15 -0.05
CA ALA A 230 -6.60 -16.85 0.18
C ALA A 230 -5.72 -16.13 1.22
N ARG A 231 -5.68 -14.79 1.20
CA ARG A 231 -4.99 -13.99 2.22
C ARG A 231 -5.65 -14.10 3.59
N LEU A 232 -6.98 -14.12 3.64
CA LEU A 232 -7.71 -14.29 4.89
C LEU A 232 -7.44 -15.68 5.50
N ALA A 233 -7.50 -16.74 4.70
CA ALA A 233 -7.14 -18.09 5.12
C ALA A 233 -5.68 -18.16 5.61
N LYS A 234 -4.73 -17.54 4.86
CA LYS A 234 -3.33 -17.47 5.27
C LYS A 234 -3.15 -16.70 6.59
N ALA A 235 -3.87 -15.59 6.78
CA ALA A 235 -3.78 -14.79 8.00
C ALA A 235 -4.19 -15.58 9.24
N ALA A 236 -5.10 -16.54 9.16
CA ALA A 236 -5.45 -17.42 10.26
C ALA A 236 -4.26 -18.26 10.78
N PHE A 237 -3.26 -18.52 9.93
CA PHE A 237 -2.03 -19.22 10.32
C PHE A 237 -0.87 -18.30 10.72
N THR A 238 -0.93 -17.01 10.36
CA THR A 238 0.11 -16.03 10.70
C THR A 238 -0.23 -15.17 11.92
N TYR A 239 -1.49 -15.16 12.31
CA TYR A 239 -1.97 -14.52 13.52
C TYR A 239 -2.05 -15.54 14.66
N SER A 240 -1.18 -15.45 15.64
CA SER A 240 -1.36 -16.14 16.92
C SER A 240 -2.56 -15.48 17.63
N GLY A 241 -3.69 -16.19 17.72
CA GLY A 241 -4.99 -15.63 18.12
C GLY A 241 -5.92 -15.31 16.95
N GLY A 242 -5.78 -16.01 15.82
CA GLY A 242 -6.53 -15.78 14.58
C GLY A 242 -8.05 -15.72 14.71
N ILE A 243 -8.62 -16.36 15.75
CA ILE A 243 -10.05 -16.32 16.07
C ILE A 243 -10.42 -14.93 16.63
N ASP A 244 -9.61 -14.34 17.49
CA ASP A 244 -9.88 -13.04 18.11
C ASP A 244 -9.75 -11.90 17.08
N TYR A 245 -8.80 -12.01 16.14
CA TYR A 245 -8.67 -11.08 15.02
C TYR A 245 -9.86 -11.11 14.07
N LEU A 246 -10.38 -12.30 13.78
CA LEU A 246 -11.59 -12.45 12.95
C LEU A 246 -12.81 -11.88 13.65
N ALA A 247 -12.96 -12.11 14.97
CA ALA A 247 -14.04 -11.56 15.77
C ALA A 247 -14.00 -10.02 15.86
N TRP A 248 -12.79 -9.44 15.88
CA TRP A 248 -12.64 -7.97 15.87
C TRP A 248 -12.93 -7.33 14.50
N LYS A 249 -12.79 -8.09 13.40
CA LYS A 249 -12.98 -7.60 12.02
C LYS A 249 -14.41 -7.75 11.50
N ILE A 250 -15.28 -8.51 12.17
CA ILE A 250 -16.70 -8.71 11.84
C ILE A 250 -17.56 -7.76 12.66
#